data_b9763d88b567ee155bc5e882883a157f
#
_entry.id   b9763d88b567ee155bc5e882883a157f
#
_cell.length_a   1.000
_cell.length_b   1.000
_cell.length_c   1.000
_cell.angle_alpha   90.00
_cell.angle_beta   90.00
_cell.angle_gamma   90.00
#
_symmetry.space_group_name_H-M   'P 1'
#
loop_
_entity.id
_entity.type
_entity.pdbx_description
1 polymer ?
#
loop_
_entity_poly.entity_id
_entity_poly.type
_entity_poly.pdbx_seq_one_letter_code
_entity_poly.pdbx_strand_id
1 'polypeptide(L)'
;MTLGDGRGRAPSIERRRTDILVLGAGGAGLLAALHAKDAAPNLDVTIAVKGLLGKCGCTRMVQGGYNVAIAAGDSAERHFMDTLDGGKWLNDQDLAWTLVVGAQRRIRELENRWGCFFDRNPDGTIHQKAFAGQTFDRTVHKGDLTGIEIVNRLAEQVWARGVARMEEHRAVALIRARDGSRIAGVLLIDMRSGGLVFVQARAVLLGTGGGPTMYKYHTPSGDKACDGMAMALRAGLSLRDMEMVQFHPTGVLAGPGTRMTGTIIEEGLRGAGGYLLGGDGQRFMHKYDPRNERATRDIVSRSMQREILAGNVNEAGGLWIEMGHLGPDRVRREFKGMVERCADNGFDLAAGRVPVVPTAHYMMGGVVFRADGSTDLAGLFAAGEDTGGVHGANRLGGNGVANSTVFGGIAGDTMGAWVPREGAFTDPDEAALDDAAAFVLAPFARPARNLSPIRDALLDLMWDKAGILRDGPGLAEAAAGLDALEAEVDAAGVDGTDRAFNLTWHDWLNLKSQLLVSRAIVTASQAREESRGAHWREDFPQTDDDAAGLAVTRVTLRDGAVALDWQPVAFTRLRPGQTLLAAE
;
A
#
# COMPACT_ATOMS: atom_id res chain seq x y z
N MET A 1 -22.02 -46.43 -25.96
CA MET A 1 -21.60 -45.29 -25.11
C MET A 1 -20.31 -44.77 -25.65
N THR A 2 -20.39 -43.77 -26.48
CA THR A 2 -19.25 -43.11 -27.10
C THR A 2 -18.65 -42.10 -26.10
N LEU A 3 -17.42 -42.34 -25.69
CA LEU A 3 -16.64 -41.39 -24.88
C LEU A 3 -16.38 -40.14 -25.75
N GLY A 4 -17.01 -39.04 -25.35
CA GLY A 4 -16.84 -37.73 -25.97
C GLY A 4 -15.41 -37.23 -25.80
N ASP A 5 -14.87 -36.72 -26.89
CA ASP A 5 -13.53 -36.12 -27.04
C ASP A 5 -13.40 -34.91 -26.10
N GLY A 6 -12.64 -35.10 -24.99
CA GLY A 6 -12.48 -34.14 -23.91
C GLY A 6 -11.53 -32.96 -24.25
N ARG A 7 -11.65 -32.36 -25.42
CA ARG A 7 -11.06 -31.05 -25.70
C ARG A 7 -11.92 -29.99 -25.02
N GLY A 8 -11.50 -29.56 -23.85
CA GLY A 8 -12.20 -28.54 -23.06
C GLY A 8 -12.49 -27.30 -23.90
N ARG A 9 -13.75 -26.96 -24.01
CA ARG A 9 -14.22 -25.70 -24.62
C ARG A 9 -13.51 -24.57 -23.90
N ALA A 10 -12.86 -23.65 -24.63
CA ALA A 10 -12.27 -22.45 -24.05
C ALA A 10 -13.30 -21.79 -23.09
N PRO A 11 -12.89 -21.36 -21.90
CA PRO A 11 -13.81 -20.79 -20.93
C PRO A 11 -14.54 -19.60 -21.56
N SER A 12 -15.86 -19.56 -21.46
CA SER A 12 -16.62 -18.41 -21.95
C SER A 12 -16.29 -17.20 -21.10
N ILE A 13 -15.74 -16.15 -21.73
CA ILE A 13 -15.46 -14.88 -21.09
C ILE A 13 -16.63 -13.93 -21.38
N GLU A 14 -17.36 -13.51 -20.35
CA GLU A 14 -18.38 -12.46 -20.49
C GLU A 14 -17.70 -11.14 -20.89
N ARG A 15 -18.31 -10.38 -21.80
CA ARG A 15 -17.77 -9.10 -22.26
C ARG A 15 -18.67 -7.96 -21.85
N ARG A 16 -18.08 -6.97 -21.17
CA ARG A 16 -18.73 -5.72 -20.76
C ARG A 16 -17.93 -4.53 -21.26
N ARG A 17 -18.55 -3.35 -21.22
CA ARG A 17 -17.92 -2.07 -21.61
C ARG A 17 -18.23 -1.01 -20.59
N THR A 18 -17.25 -0.12 -20.38
CA THR A 18 -17.40 1.15 -19.64
C THR A 18 -16.40 2.16 -20.18
N ASP A 19 -16.67 3.45 -20.06
CA ASP A 19 -15.69 4.44 -20.50
C ASP A 19 -14.48 4.49 -19.59
N ILE A 20 -14.72 4.51 -18.28
CA ILE A 20 -13.67 4.55 -17.24
C ILE A 20 -13.88 3.39 -16.27
N LEU A 21 -12.88 2.54 -16.14
CA LEU A 21 -12.85 1.46 -15.16
C LEU A 21 -11.89 1.79 -14.03
N VAL A 22 -12.39 1.86 -12.80
CA VAL A 22 -11.58 2.09 -11.60
C VAL A 22 -11.42 0.76 -10.87
N LEU A 23 -10.19 0.33 -10.66
CA LEU A 23 -9.86 -0.89 -9.91
C LEU A 23 -9.54 -0.53 -8.45
N GLY A 24 -10.41 -0.95 -7.56
CA GLY A 24 -10.30 -0.70 -6.12
C GLY A 24 -11.19 0.43 -5.61
N ALA A 25 -11.65 0.28 -4.36
CA ALA A 25 -12.56 1.19 -3.67
C ALA A 25 -11.96 1.73 -2.35
N GLY A 26 -10.65 1.95 -2.32
CA GLY A 26 -9.96 2.74 -1.31
C GLY A 26 -10.09 4.24 -1.57
N GLY A 27 -9.39 5.07 -0.78
CA GLY A 27 -9.41 6.54 -0.95
C GLY A 27 -9.09 7.01 -2.37
N ALA A 28 -8.12 6.37 -3.03
CA ALA A 28 -7.74 6.71 -4.40
C ALA A 28 -8.85 6.38 -5.40
N GLY A 29 -9.35 5.14 -5.40
CA GLY A 29 -10.35 4.70 -6.37
C GLY A 29 -11.70 5.40 -6.21
N LEU A 30 -12.18 5.55 -4.96
CA LEU A 30 -13.45 6.25 -4.70
C LEU A 30 -13.38 7.70 -5.17
N LEU A 31 -12.31 8.41 -4.83
CA LEU A 31 -12.19 9.82 -5.20
C LEU A 31 -11.98 9.98 -6.71
N ALA A 32 -11.21 9.09 -7.34
CA ALA A 32 -11.03 9.11 -8.79
C ALA A 32 -12.36 8.90 -9.54
N ALA A 33 -13.18 7.95 -9.10
CA ALA A 33 -14.49 7.72 -9.73
C ALA A 33 -15.42 8.92 -9.57
N LEU A 34 -15.43 9.56 -8.39
CA LEU A 34 -16.22 10.76 -8.15
C LEU A 34 -15.77 11.93 -9.01
N HIS A 35 -14.46 12.19 -9.08
CA HIS A 35 -13.88 13.24 -9.91
C HIS A 35 -14.12 12.99 -11.40
N ALA A 36 -13.90 11.78 -11.88
CA ALA A 36 -14.17 11.43 -13.28
C ALA A 36 -15.64 11.62 -13.65
N LYS A 37 -16.57 11.22 -12.77
CA LYS A 37 -18.01 11.39 -12.99
C LYS A 37 -18.43 12.86 -12.98
N ASP A 38 -17.86 13.68 -12.10
CA ASP A 38 -18.15 15.09 -12.03
C ASP A 38 -17.49 15.90 -13.17
N ALA A 39 -16.27 15.51 -13.62
CA ALA A 39 -15.58 16.13 -14.75
C ALA A 39 -16.25 15.79 -16.10
N ALA A 40 -16.83 14.61 -16.23
CA ALA A 40 -17.47 14.14 -17.45
C ALA A 40 -18.76 13.35 -17.15
N PRO A 41 -19.87 14.02 -16.81
CA PRO A 41 -21.10 13.37 -16.34
C PRO A 41 -21.73 12.37 -17.33
N ASN A 42 -21.43 12.54 -18.63
CA ASN A 42 -21.95 11.68 -19.69
C ASN A 42 -21.15 10.38 -19.88
N LEU A 43 -20.00 10.24 -19.22
CA LEU A 43 -19.21 9.02 -19.31
C LEU A 43 -19.74 7.96 -18.33
N ASP A 44 -19.65 6.71 -18.77
CA ASP A 44 -19.88 5.56 -17.92
C ASP A 44 -18.65 5.29 -17.06
N VAL A 45 -18.80 5.48 -15.75
CA VAL A 45 -17.74 5.20 -14.76
C VAL A 45 -18.14 3.99 -13.94
N THR A 46 -17.29 2.98 -13.92
CA THR A 46 -17.51 1.73 -13.18
C THR A 46 -16.36 1.51 -12.19
N ILE A 47 -16.69 1.18 -10.94
CA ILE A 47 -15.72 0.72 -9.93
C ILE A 47 -15.80 -0.80 -9.84
N ALA A 48 -14.67 -1.49 -10.05
CA ALA A 48 -14.53 -2.91 -9.74
C ALA A 48 -13.74 -3.09 -8.44
N VAL A 49 -14.28 -3.88 -7.52
CA VAL A 49 -13.68 -4.09 -6.20
C VAL A 49 -13.77 -5.55 -5.80
N LYS A 50 -12.66 -6.10 -5.26
CA LYS A 50 -12.52 -7.48 -4.82
C LYS A 50 -13.44 -7.85 -3.64
N GLY A 51 -13.78 -6.87 -2.80
CA GLY A 51 -14.75 -7.00 -1.71
C GLY A 51 -15.99 -6.15 -1.93
N LEU A 52 -16.51 -5.55 -0.85
CA LEU A 52 -17.67 -4.66 -0.88
C LEU A 52 -17.24 -3.19 -0.82
N LEU A 53 -17.94 -2.33 -1.56
CA LEU A 53 -17.67 -0.89 -1.59
C LEU A 53 -17.79 -0.27 -0.19
N GLY A 54 -16.77 0.49 0.22
CA GLY A 54 -16.74 1.12 1.53
C GLY A 54 -16.48 0.17 2.71
N LYS A 55 -16.30 -1.14 2.48
CA LYS A 55 -16.10 -2.15 3.53
C LYS A 55 -14.72 -2.80 3.51
N CYS A 56 -13.89 -2.52 2.52
CA CYS A 56 -12.57 -3.10 2.34
C CYS A 56 -11.51 -2.03 2.06
N GLY A 57 -10.25 -2.44 1.98
CA GLY A 57 -9.11 -1.59 1.67
C GLY A 57 -8.44 -0.94 2.87
N CYS A 58 -7.14 -0.66 2.73
CA CYS A 58 -6.31 -0.14 3.82
C CYS A 58 -6.69 1.28 4.26
N THR A 59 -7.27 2.11 3.37
CA THR A 59 -7.73 3.46 3.75
C THR A 59 -8.74 3.40 4.89
N ARG A 60 -9.64 2.39 4.92
CA ARG A 60 -10.61 2.21 6.00
C ARG A 60 -9.95 1.95 7.36
N MET A 61 -8.75 1.39 7.36
CA MET A 61 -8.00 1.03 8.57
C MET A 61 -7.15 2.17 9.12
N VAL A 62 -7.11 3.31 8.43
CA VAL A 62 -6.30 4.46 8.86
C VAL A 62 -6.88 5.08 10.13
N GLN A 63 -6.06 5.07 11.18
CA GLN A 63 -6.38 5.62 12.49
C GLN A 63 -5.89 7.07 12.60
N GLY A 64 -4.59 7.25 12.35
CA GLY A 64 -3.85 8.46 12.71
C GLY A 64 -4.28 9.72 12.02
N GLY A 65 -4.47 9.72 10.71
CA GLY A 65 -4.96 10.92 10.04
C GLY A 65 -4.30 11.27 8.71
N TYR A 66 -4.47 12.53 8.32
CA TYR A 66 -4.20 13.11 7.03
C TYR A 66 -3.25 14.31 7.17
N ASN A 67 -2.06 14.26 6.58
CA ASN A 67 -1.11 15.38 6.63
C ASN A 67 -1.48 16.48 5.64
N VAL A 68 -1.57 17.69 6.16
CA VAL A 68 -1.80 18.89 5.35
C VAL A 68 -1.36 20.15 6.08
N ALA A 69 -0.66 21.05 5.41
CA ALA A 69 -0.24 22.34 5.94
C ALA A 69 -1.37 23.37 5.82
N ILE A 70 -2.20 23.51 6.87
CA ILE A 70 -3.33 24.48 6.93
C ILE A 70 -3.32 25.34 8.18
N ALA A 71 -2.52 25.03 9.19
CA ALA A 71 -2.40 25.84 10.40
C ALA A 71 -1.57 27.11 10.14
N ALA A 72 -1.81 28.16 10.92
CA ALA A 72 -0.99 29.36 10.90
C ALA A 72 0.47 28.99 11.27
N GLY A 73 1.43 29.44 10.46
CA GLY A 73 2.86 29.14 10.66
C GLY A 73 3.36 27.87 9.98
N ASP A 74 2.48 27.01 9.45
CA ASP A 74 2.86 25.91 8.56
C ASP A 74 2.72 26.33 7.08
N SER A 75 3.44 25.64 6.18
CA SER A 75 3.37 25.91 4.75
C SER A 75 3.57 24.65 3.90
N ALA A 76 3.18 24.73 2.62
CA ALA A 76 3.44 23.66 1.66
C ALA A 76 4.94 23.40 1.51
N GLU A 77 5.76 24.46 1.54
CA GLU A 77 7.23 24.39 1.46
C GLU A 77 7.80 23.63 2.66
N ARG A 78 7.32 23.91 3.88
CA ARG A 78 7.73 23.19 5.10
C ARG A 78 7.32 21.71 5.03
N HIS A 79 6.09 21.43 4.61
CA HIS A 79 5.62 20.06 4.42
C HIS A 79 6.40 19.32 3.33
N PHE A 80 6.79 20.02 2.26
CA PHE A 80 7.63 19.49 1.20
C PHE A 80 9.03 19.14 1.70
N MET A 81 9.68 20.05 2.42
CA MET A 81 11.00 19.80 3.02
C MET A 81 10.97 18.60 3.96
N ASP A 82 10.00 18.52 4.87
CA ASP A 82 9.81 17.36 5.74
C ASP A 82 9.62 16.05 4.93
N THR A 83 8.89 16.13 3.80
CA THR A 83 8.65 14.96 2.94
C THR A 83 9.94 14.50 2.24
N LEU A 84 10.79 15.43 1.75
CA LEU A 84 12.07 15.10 1.14
C LEU A 84 13.06 14.54 2.17
N ASP A 85 13.18 15.18 3.33
CA ASP A 85 14.09 14.73 4.40
C ASP A 85 13.65 13.36 4.96
N GLY A 86 12.33 13.17 5.15
CA GLY A 86 11.76 11.88 5.51
C GLY A 86 12.07 10.81 4.47
N GLY A 87 11.86 11.13 3.20
CA GLY A 87 12.10 10.26 2.04
C GLY A 87 13.57 10.09 1.66
N LYS A 88 14.49 10.72 2.40
CA LYS A 88 15.94 10.61 2.17
C LYS A 88 16.35 11.02 0.75
N TRP A 89 15.65 12.00 0.19
CA TRP A 89 15.93 12.61 -1.12
C TRP A 89 15.78 11.67 -2.33
N LEU A 90 15.20 10.47 -2.17
CA LEU A 90 14.84 9.58 -3.27
C LEU A 90 13.46 9.90 -3.88
N ASN A 91 12.75 10.87 -3.33
CA ASN A 91 11.45 11.30 -3.84
C ASN A 91 11.57 11.80 -5.28
N ASP A 92 10.55 11.51 -6.08
CA ASP A 92 10.23 12.33 -7.23
C ASP A 92 9.68 13.67 -6.70
N GLN A 93 10.43 14.74 -6.93
CA GLN A 93 10.15 16.03 -6.30
C GLN A 93 8.87 16.68 -6.85
N ASP A 94 8.51 16.41 -8.10
CA ASP A 94 7.28 16.92 -8.67
C ASP A 94 6.06 16.19 -8.13
N LEU A 95 6.17 14.87 -7.88
CA LEU A 95 5.14 14.11 -7.18
C LEU A 95 5.01 14.53 -5.72
N ALA A 96 6.11 14.71 -5.01
CA ALA A 96 6.09 15.16 -3.61
C ALA A 96 5.50 16.58 -3.48
N TRP A 97 5.83 17.49 -4.39
CA TRP A 97 5.25 18.83 -4.44
C TRP A 97 3.76 18.80 -4.75
N THR A 98 3.36 17.99 -5.73
CA THR A 98 1.93 17.78 -6.07
C THR A 98 1.15 17.26 -4.87
N LEU A 99 1.72 16.33 -4.10
CA LEU A 99 1.12 15.85 -2.86
C LEU A 99 0.84 16.98 -1.88
N VAL A 100 1.86 17.76 -1.51
CA VAL A 100 1.75 18.74 -0.40
C VAL A 100 0.84 19.92 -0.75
N VAL A 101 0.91 20.42 -1.97
CA VAL A 101 0.02 21.48 -2.47
C VAL A 101 -1.40 20.95 -2.68
N GLY A 102 -1.51 19.78 -3.29
CA GLY A 102 -2.81 19.12 -3.53
C GLY A 102 -3.55 18.80 -2.24
N ALA A 103 -2.85 18.45 -1.17
CA ALA A 103 -3.45 18.13 0.12
C ALA A 103 -4.26 19.28 0.70
N GLN A 104 -3.80 20.54 0.55
CA GLN A 104 -4.51 21.74 1.05
C GLN A 104 -5.88 21.93 0.37
N ARG A 105 -5.94 21.70 -0.93
CA ARG A 105 -7.20 21.74 -1.68
C ARG A 105 -8.08 20.55 -1.29
N ARG A 106 -7.50 19.38 -1.21
CA ARG A 106 -8.22 18.12 -1.04
C ARG A 106 -8.89 17.99 0.33
N ILE A 107 -8.23 18.46 1.42
CA ILE A 107 -8.86 18.41 2.74
C ILE A 107 -10.12 19.27 2.82
N ARG A 108 -10.10 20.46 2.21
CA ARG A 108 -11.27 21.34 2.13
C ARG A 108 -12.38 20.74 1.28
N GLU A 109 -12.02 20.06 0.21
CA GLU A 109 -12.97 19.37 -0.65
C GLU A 109 -13.62 18.17 0.05
N LEU A 110 -12.84 17.40 0.82
CA LEU A 110 -13.36 16.30 1.64
C LEU A 110 -14.45 16.78 2.60
N GLU A 111 -14.29 17.94 3.24
CA GLU A 111 -15.32 18.53 4.10
C GLU A 111 -16.48 19.13 3.29
N ASN A 112 -16.18 20.08 2.43
CA ASN A 112 -17.21 20.96 1.84
C ASN A 112 -18.02 20.30 0.72
N ARG A 113 -17.43 19.32 0.02
CA ARG A 113 -18.07 18.68 -1.15
C ARG A 113 -18.50 17.24 -0.85
N TRP A 114 -17.69 16.52 -0.09
CA TRP A 114 -17.92 15.11 0.16
C TRP A 114 -18.52 14.82 1.54
N GLY A 115 -18.59 15.82 2.43
CA GLY A 115 -19.27 15.75 3.72
C GLY A 115 -18.47 15.03 4.81
N CYS A 116 -17.14 14.95 4.69
CA CYS A 116 -16.30 14.47 5.77
C CYS A 116 -16.31 15.47 6.93
N PHE A 117 -16.21 14.96 8.15
CA PHE A 117 -16.22 15.77 9.35
C PHE A 117 -15.00 15.46 10.22
N PHE A 118 -14.03 16.39 10.27
CA PHE A 118 -12.82 16.26 11.07
C PHE A 118 -12.95 16.93 12.43
N ASP A 119 -12.11 16.56 13.39
CA ASP A 119 -12.10 17.12 14.73
C ASP A 119 -11.67 18.58 14.72
N ARG A 120 -12.22 19.36 15.67
CA ARG A 120 -12.09 20.81 15.75
C ARG A 120 -11.45 21.27 17.06
N ASN A 121 -10.72 22.36 16.97
CA ASN A 121 -10.33 23.17 18.12
C ASN A 121 -11.54 23.94 18.69
N PRO A 122 -11.46 24.46 19.91
CA PRO A 122 -12.54 25.28 20.50
C PRO A 122 -12.92 26.52 19.67
N ASP A 123 -11.99 27.06 18.88
CA ASP A 123 -12.20 28.20 17.97
C ASP A 123 -12.85 27.80 16.62
N GLY A 124 -13.17 26.52 16.43
CA GLY A 124 -13.76 25.98 15.21
C GLY A 124 -12.78 25.63 14.09
N THR A 125 -11.49 25.90 14.23
CA THR A 125 -10.47 25.48 13.26
C THR A 125 -10.27 23.96 13.30
N ILE A 126 -9.80 23.36 12.20
CA ILE A 126 -9.49 21.93 12.16
C ILE A 126 -8.36 21.61 13.13
N HIS A 127 -8.58 20.63 14.01
CA HIS A 127 -7.56 20.18 14.93
C HIS A 127 -6.49 19.36 14.18
N GLN A 128 -5.22 19.64 14.46
CA GLN A 128 -4.08 18.93 13.90
C GLN A 128 -3.19 18.41 15.02
N LYS A 129 -2.75 17.16 14.93
CA LYS A 129 -1.91 16.50 15.95
C LYS A 129 -0.51 16.20 15.44
N ALA A 130 0.42 16.03 16.39
CA ALA A 130 1.81 15.71 16.13
C ALA A 130 1.99 14.27 15.65
N PHE A 131 2.82 14.10 14.60
CA PHE A 131 3.36 12.80 14.20
C PHE A 131 4.89 12.84 14.14
N ALA A 132 5.51 11.69 14.26
CA ALA A 132 6.98 11.57 14.23
C ALA A 132 7.57 11.98 12.86
N GLY A 133 8.76 12.59 12.89
CA GLY A 133 9.50 12.97 11.68
C GLY A 133 8.98 14.23 10.98
N GLN A 134 8.09 14.99 11.61
CA GLN A 134 7.57 16.25 11.09
C GLN A 134 8.03 17.43 11.94
N THR A 135 8.29 18.56 11.30
CA THR A 135 8.69 19.82 11.97
C THR A 135 7.50 20.63 12.45
N PHE A 136 6.28 20.27 12.04
CA PHE A 136 5.04 20.93 12.41
C PHE A 136 3.91 19.93 12.66
N ASP A 137 3.02 20.23 13.58
CA ASP A 137 1.83 19.40 13.89
C ASP A 137 0.76 19.61 12.81
N ARG A 138 0.73 18.73 11.78
CA ARG A 138 -0.12 18.92 10.59
C ARG A 138 -1.10 17.79 10.31
N THR A 139 -1.28 16.85 11.22
CA THR A 139 -2.10 15.67 10.97
C THR A 139 -3.56 15.91 11.35
N VAL A 140 -4.41 16.14 10.37
CA VAL A 140 -5.88 16.23 10.50
C VAL A 140 -6.44 14.84 10.79
N HIS A 141 -7.43 14.74 11.65
CA HIS A 141 -7.99 13.45 12.08
C HIS A 141 -9.48 13.53 12.48
N LYS A 142 -10.08 12.34 12.65
CA LYS A 142 -11.37 12.12 13.28
C LYS A 142 -11.19 11.08 14.38
N GLY A 143 -10.77 11.52 15.57
CA GLY A 143 -10.30 10.60 16.61
C GLY A 143 -9.25 9.65 16.04
N ASP A 144 -9.51 8.34 16.18
CA ASP A 144 -8.75 7.24 15.57
C ASP A 144 -9.51 6.53 14.43
N LEU A 145 -10.52 7.21 13.84
CA LEU A 145 -11.42 6.68 12.80
C LEU A 145 -11.35 7.48 11.49
N THR A 146 -10.25 8.19 11.24
CA THR A 146 -10.11 9.09 10.10
C THR A 146 -10.40 8.40 8.76
N GLY A 147 -9.88 7.19 8.58
CA GLY A 147 -10.08 6.45 7.33
C GLY A 147 -11.51 5.97 7.15
N ILE A 148 -12.18 5.57 8.23
CA ILE A 148 -13.60 5.16 8.21
C ILE A 148 -14.48 6.35 7.82
N GLU A 149 -14.24 7.54 8.38
CA GLU A 149 -14.96 8.76 8.01
C GLU A 149 -14.82 9.05 6.52
N ILE A 150 -13.59 9.10 6.00
CA ILE A 150 -13.33 9.39 4.59
C ILE A 150 -14.00 8.36 3.67
N VAL A 151 -13.77 7.06 3.93
CA VAL A 151 -14.28 5.99 3.04
C VAL A 151 -15.80 5.93 3.05
N ASN A 152 -16.45 6.08 4.21
CA ASN A 152 -17.90 6.06 4.29
C ASN A 152 -18.51 7.23 3.50
N ARG A 153 -18.00 8.46 3.69
CA ARG A 153 -18.52 9.63 2.96
C ARG A 153 -18.31 9.51 1.46
N LEU A 154 -17.14 9.09 1.02
CA LEU A 154 -16.89 8.90 -0.41
C LEU A 154 -17.76 7.77 -1.01
N ALA A 155 -17.99 6.67 -0.29
CA ALA A 155 -18.87 5.60 -0.72
C ALA A 155 -20.33 6.07 -0.84
N GLU A 156 -20.83 6.84 0.13
CA GLU A 156 -22.16 7.47 0.06
C GLU A 156 -22.30 8.35 -1.19
N GLN A 157 -21.27 9.12 -1.52
CA GLN A 157 -21.26 9.98 -2.71
C GLN A 157 -21.21 9.17 -4.03
N VAL A 158 -20.53 8.02 -4.04
CA VAL A 158 -20.54 7.09 -5.19
C VAL A 158 -21.95 6.58 -5.46
N TRP A 159 -22.69 6.21 -4.40
CA TRP A 159 -24.09 5.79 -4.53
C TRP A 159 -25.00 6.95 -4.98
N ALA A 160 -24.84 8.13 -4.38
CA ALA A 160 -25.67 9.29 -4.71
C ALA A 160 -25.52 9.73 -6.18
N ARG A 161 -24.35 9.51 -6.81
CA ARG A 161 -24.09 9.83 -8.21
C ARG A 161 -24.40 8.70 -9.19
N GLY A 162 -24.89 7.57 -8.70
CA GLY A 162 -25.21 6.43 -9.54
C GLY A 162 -24.01 5.83 -10.28
N VAL A 163 -22.78 5.95 -9.71
CA VAL A 163 -21.58 5.33 -10.28
C VAL A 163 -21.75 3.81 -10.27
N ALA A 164 -21.53 3.16 -11.41
CA ALA A 164 -21.68 1.71 -11.56
C ALA A 164 -20.64 0.95 -10.70
N ARG A 165 -21.04 -0.19 -10.16
CA ARG A 165 -20.23 -0.98 -9.23
C ARG A 165 -20.24 -2.45 -9.62
N MET A 166 -19.06 -3.04 -9.61
CA MET A 166 -18.81 -4.47 -9.73
C MET A 166 -18.15 -4.92 -8.42
N GLU A 167 -18.98 -5.22 -7.42
CA GLU A 167 -18.54 -5.73 -6.11
C GLU A 167 -18.25 -7.22 -6.20
N GLU A 168 -17.28 -7.69 -5.40
CA GLU A 168 -16.80 -9.08 -5.42
C GLU A 168 -16.29 -9.49 -6.82
N HIS A 169 -15.67 -8.52 -7.51
CA HIS A 169 -14.99 -8.72 -8.78
C HIS A 169 -13.48 -8.49 -8.61
N ARG A 170 -12.71 -9.55 -8.75
CA ARG A 170 -11.26 -9.51 -8.66
C ARG A 170 -10.64 -9.22 -10.01
N ALA A 171 -9.90 -8.12 -10.13
CA ALA A 171 -9.04 -7.88 -11.30
C ALA A 171 -7.84 -8.83 -11.27
N VAL A 172 -7.51 -9.44 -12.41
CA VAL A 172 -6.45 -10.45 -12.53
C VAL A 172 -5.46 -10.18 -13.65
N ALA A 173 -5.86 -9.45 -14.70
CA ALA A 173 -4.95 -9.08 -15.79
C ALA A 173 -5.36 -7.78 -16.46
N LEU A 174 -4.36 -6.94 -16.76
CA LEU A 174 -4.48 -5.79 -17.66
C LEU A 174 -4.27 -6.30 -19.09
N ILE A 175 -5.21 -6.03 -19.97
CA ILE A 175 -5.16 -6.48 -21.37
C ILE A 175 -4.87 -5.27 -22.26
N ARG A 176 -3.77 -5.33 -23.00
CA ARG A 176 -3.41 -4.31 -24.00
C ARG A 176 -4.25 -4.43 -25.26
N ALA A 177 -4.30 -3.36 -26.03
CA ALA A 177 -4.76 -3.40 -27.41
C ALA A 177 -3.88 -4.35 -28.23
N ARG A 178 -4.43 -4.89 -29.33
CA ARG A 178 -3.71 -5.84 -30.23
C ARG A 178 -2.37 -5.29 -30.73
N ASP A 179 -2.27 -3.99 -30.93
CA ASP A 179 -1.03 -3.32 -31.34
C ASP A 179 -0.08 -2.97 -30.18
N GLY A 180 -0.46 -3.30 -28.93
CA GLY A 180 0.31 -3.02 -27.73
C GLY A 180 0.36 -1.57 -27.29
N SER A 181 -0.24 -0.63 -28.04
CA SER A 181 -0.07 0.82 -27.86
C SER A 181 -0.75 1.39 -26.61
N ARG A 182 -1.82 0.75 -26.16
CA ARG A 182 -2.64 1.25 -25.05
C ARG A 182 -3.34 0.11 -24.30
N ILE A 183 -3.99 0.47 -23.18
CA ILE A 183 -4.90 -0.43 -22.48
C ILE A 183 -6.17 -0.66 -23.32
N ALA A 184 -6.65 -1.90 -23.43
CA ALA A 184 -7.95 -2.23 -24.00
C ALA A 184 -8.99 -2.54 -22.94
N GLY A 185 -8.56 -3.08 -21.79
CA GLY A 185 -9.46 -3.44 -20.70
C GLY A 185 -8.80 -4.31 -19.65
N VAL A 186 -9.63 -4.94 -18.82
CA VAL A 186 -9.20 -5.76 -17.68
C VAL A 186 -9.99 -7.05 -17.64
N LEU A 187 -9.29 -8.16 -17.40
CA LEU A 187 -9.91 -9.44 -17.07
C LEU A 187 -10.19 -9.47 -15.56
N LEU A 188 -11.45 -9.76 -15.22
CA LEU A 188 -11.95 -9.90 -13.86
C LEU A 188 -12.47 -11.32 -13.61
N ILE A 189 -12.47 -11.73 -12.36
CA ILE A 189 -13.22 -12.87 -11.86
C ILE A 189 -14.45 -12.34 -11.10
N ASP A 190 -15.66 -12.69 -11.51
CA ASP A 190 -16.83 -12.57 -10.65
C ASP A 190 -16.74 -13.66 -9.57
N MET A 191 -16.43 -13.26 -8.33
CA MET A 191 -16.19 -14.20 -7.24
C MET A 191 -17.45 -14.97 -6.82
N ARG A 192 -18.65 -14.43 -7.10
CA ARG A 192 -19.93 -15.05 -6.75
C ARG A 192 -20.24 -16.26 -7.61
N SER A 193 -19.88 -16.17 -8.89
CA SER A 193 -20.14 -17.24 -9.87
C SER A 193 -18.87 -18.01 -10.27
N GLY A 194 -17.69 -17.43 -10.03
CA GLY A 194 -16.43 -17.94 -10.59
C GLY A 194 -16.29 -17.72 -12.09
N GLY A 195 -17.17 -16.91 -12.70
CA GLY A 195 -17.13 -16.55 -14.11
C GLY A 195 -16.03 -15.56 -14.44
N LEU A 196 -15.52 -15.62 -15.67
CA LEU A 196 -14.55 -14.65 -16.19
C LEU A 196 -15.28 -13.52 -16.92
N VAL A 197 -14.91 -12.28 -16.62
CA VAL A 197 -15.51 -11.07 -17.20
C VAL A 197 -14.39 -10.20 -17.75
N PHE A 198 -14.36 -9.96 -19.07
CA PHE A 198 -13.51 -8.94 -19.67
C PHE A 198 -14.28 -7.63 -19.76
N VAL A 199 -13.77 -6.61 -19.08
CA VAL A 199 -14.33 -5.26 -19.13
C VAL A 199 -13.46 -4.42 -20.06
N GLN A 200 -13.95 -4.16 -21.27
CA GLN A 200 -13.33 -3.26 -22.20
C GLN A 200 -13.52 -1.81 -21.72
N ALA A 201 -12.45 -1.03 -21.65
CA ALA A 201 -12.47 0.33 -21.13
C ALA A 201 -11.59 1.27 -21.97
N ARG A 202 -12.01 2.53 -22.06
CA ARG A 202 -11.24 3.60 -22.72
C ARG A 202 -10.11 4.12 -21.84
N ALA A 203 -10.36 4.12 -20.51
CA ALA A 203 -9.35 4.39 -19.50
C ALA A 203 -9.53 3.45 -18.31
N VAL A 204 -8.41 3.06 -17.67
CA VAL A 204 -8.37 2.20 -16.48
C VAL A 204 -7.52 2.88 -15.40
N LEU A 205 -8.01 2.89 -14.16
CA LEU A 205 -7.23 3.32 -12.99
C LEU A 205 -6.81 2.10 -12.16
N LEU A 206 -5.52 1.97 -11.88
CA LEU A 206 -4.98 1.13 -10.81
C LEU A 206 -5.07 1.88 -9.48
N GLY A 207 -5.96 1.45 -8.60
CA GLY A 207 -6.16 1.94 -7.24
C GLY A 207 -6.40 0.79 -6.26
N THR A 208 -5.78 -0.38 -6.53
CA THR A 208 -5.97 -1.62 -5.76
C THR A 208 -5.24 -1.59 -4.42
N GLY A 209 -4.26 -0.71 -4.27
CA GLY A 209 -3.42 -0.54 -3.09
C GLY A 209 -2.26 -1.53 -3.04
N GLY A 210 -1.21 -1.17 -2.30
CA GLY A 210 -0.05 -2.02 -2.08
C GLY A 210 -0.39 -3.19 -1.16
N GLY A 211 -0.06 -3.04 0.11
CA GLY A 211 -0.34 -4.03 1.13
C GLY A 211 0.73 -5.11 1.21
N PRO A 212 1.83 -4.87 1.98
CA PRO A 212 2.94 -5.81 2.13
C PRO A 212 2.57 -7.02 3.01
N THR A 213 1.61 -7.83 2.55
CA THR A 213 1.08 -9.00 3.26
C THR A 213 1.91 -10.27 3.06
N MET A 214 3.06 -10.17 2.39
CA MET A 214 4.05 -11.23 2.27
C MET A 214 4.97 -11.32 3.50
N TYR A 215 4.80 -10.48 4.51
CA TYR A 215 5.58 -10.50 5.75
C TYR A 215 4.78 -11.10 6.91
N LYS A 216 5.47 -11.75 7.85
CA LYS A 216 4.87 -12.43 9.01
C LYS A 216 3.94 -11.55 9.84
N TYR A 217 4.41 -10.35 10.17
CA TYR A 217 3.61 -9.33 10.82
C TYR A 217 3.32 -8.21 9.85
N HIS A 218 2.04 -7.96 9.58
CA HIS A 218 1.61 -6.95 8.62
C HIS A 218 0.30 -6.28 9.06
N THR A 219 0.14 -5.03 8.69
CA THR A 219 -1.04 -4.23 9.06
C THR A 219 -2.17 -4.29 8.02
N PRO A 220 -1.92 -4.45 6.71
CA PRO A 220 -3.00 -4.55 5.75
C PRO A 220 -3.85 -5.78 5.98
N SER A 221 -5.13 -5.70 5.57
CA SER A 221 -6.03 -6.85 5.63
C SER A 221 -5.56 -7.97 4.70
N GLY A 222 -5.82 -9.23 5.07
CA GLY A 222 -5.33 -10.41 4.34
C GLY A 222 -5.89 -10.57 2.92
N ASP A 223 -6.85 -9.72 2.49
CA ASP A 223 -7.31 -9.66 1.10
C ASP A 223 -6.34 -8.90 0.18
N LYS A 224 -5.34 -8.20 0.73
CA LYS A 224 -4.32 -7.49 -0.03
C LYS A 224 -3.19 -8.43 -0.44
N ALA A 225 -2.76 -8.32 -1.69
CA ALA A 225 -1.71 -9.16 -2.25
C ALA A 225 -0.86 -8.42 -3.31
N CYS A 226 -0.83 -7.08 -3.29
CA CYS A 226 -0.18 -6.25 -4.31
C CYS A 226 -0.67 -6.58 -5.74
N ASP A 227 -1.96 -6.90 -5.89
CA ASP A 227 -2.53 -7.37 -7.17
C ASP A 227 -2.26 -6.38 -8.33
N GLY A 228 -2.42 -5.05 -8.09
CA GLY A 228 -2.18 -4.02 -9.11
C GLY A 228 -0.72 -3.95 -9.56
N MET A 229 0.23 -4.01 -8.63
CA MET A 229 1.66 -4.02 -8.94
C MET A 229 2.04 -5.28 -9.75
N ALA A 230 1.51 -6.46 -9.36
CA ALA A 230 1.74 -7.70 -10.08
C ALA A 230 1.14 -7.67 -11.49
N MET A 231 -0.08 -7.14 -11.64
CA MET A 231 -0.71 -6.96 -12.96
C MET A 231 0.07 -5.97 -13.82
N ALA A 232 0.57 -4.87 -13.25
CA ALA A 232 1.38 -3.87 -13.95
C ALA A 232 2.67 -4.49 -14.50
N LEU A 233 3.41 -5.26 -13.68
CA LEU A 233 4.61 -5.99 -14.13
C LEU A 233 4.30 -6.96 -15.26
N ARG A 234 3.25 -7.78 -15.12
CA ARG A 234 2.83 -8.74 -16.17
C ARG A 234 2.40 -8.02 -17.45
N ALA A 235 1.85 -6.82 -17.33
CA ALA A 235 1.51 -5.99 -18.48
C ALA A 235 2.71 -5.22 -19.07
N GLY A 236 3.93 -5.42 -18.58
CA GLY A 236 5.15 -4.81 -19.08
C GLY A 236 5.41 -3.38 -18.62
N LEU A 237 4.76 -2.93 -17.52
CA LEU A 237 5.10 -1.66 -16.89
C LEU A 237 6.26 -1.85 -15.91
N SER A 238 6.93 -0.75 -15.57
CA SER A 238 7.97 -0.74 -14.55
C SER A 238 7.43 -0.37 -13.17
N LEU A 239 7.99 -1.00 -12.13
CA LEU A 239 7.87 -0.56 -10.74
C LEU A 239 9.17 0.12 -10.31
N ARG A 240 9.10 1.06 -9.37
CA ARG A 240 10.28 1.72 -8.80
C ARG A 240 10.39 1.51 -7.30
N ASP A 241 11.59 1.58 -6.77
CA ASP A 241 11.91 1.63 -5.34
C ASP A 241 11.28 0.47 -4.53
N MET A 242 11.25 -0.75 -5.10
CA MET A 242 10.56 -1.89 -4.50
C MET A 242 11.22 -2.37 -3.20
N GLU A 243 12.50 -2.08 -2.98
CA GLU A 243 13.21 -2.33 -1.72
C GLU A 243 12.71 -1.48 -0.55
N MET A 244 11.95 -0.41 -0.83
CA MET A 244 11.47 0.54 0.16
C MET A 244 10.12 0.09 0.73
N VAL A 245 10.17 -0.83 1.69
CA VAL A 245 9.02 -1.31 2.46
C VAL A 245 9.07 -0.72 3.86
N GLN A 246 8.04 0.04 4.24
CA GLN A 246 7.96 0.65 5.57
C GLN A 246 7.38 -0.31 6.60
N PHE A 247 8.05 -0.44 7.74
CA PHE A 247 7.55 -1.13 8.91
C PHE A 247 7.05 -0.11 9.94
N HIS A 248 5.86 -0.36 10.49
CA HIS A 248 5.33 0.42 11.60
C HIS A 248 5.84 -0.15 12.93
N PRO A 249 6.35 0.67 13.85
CA PRO A 249 6.95 0.15 15.08
C PRO A 249 5.99 -0.64 15.97
N THR A 250 4.73 -0.20 16.07
CA THR A 250 3.80 -0.65 17.10
C THR A 250 2.63 -1.46 16.53
N GLY A 251 2.90 -2.67 16.02
CA GLY A 251 1.88 -3.69 15.79
C GLY A 251 1.59 -4.44 17.09
N VAL A 252 0.32 -4.67 17.42
CA VAL A 252 -0.07 -5.47 18.59
C VAL A 252 0.42 -6.91 18.43
N LEU A 253 0.94 -7.49 19.48
CA LEU A 253 1.27 -8.91 19.54
C LEU A 253 0.30 -9.63 20.49
N ALA A 254 -0.87 -9.99 19.96
CA ALA A 254 -1.99 -10.53 20.75
C ALA A 254 -2.01 -12.08 20.81
N GLY A 255 -0.92 -12.74 20.40
CA GLY A 255 -0.79 -14.20 20.39
C GLY A 255 -1.17 -14.85 19.05
N PRO A 256 -0.97 -16.18 18.94
CA PRO A 256 -1.29 -16.92 17.73
C PRO A 256 -2.81 -17.07 17.54
N GLY A 257 -3.23 -17.12 16.28
CA GLY A 257 -4.63 -17.40 15.93
C GLY A 257 -5.59 -16.21 16.06
N THR A 258 -5.11 -15.02 16.45
CA THR A 258 -5.91 -13.80 16.46
C THR A 258 -5.56 -12.88 15.30
N ARG A 259 -6.59 -12.25 14.70
CA ARG A 259 -6.41 -11.22 13.65
C ARG A 259 -5.87 -9.89 14.18
N MET A 260 -5.72 -9.77 15.50
CA MET A 260 -5.16 -8.55 16.12
C MET A 260 -3.64 -8.49 16.02
N THR A 261 -2.95 -9.64 16.00
CA THR A 261 -1.50 -9.66 15.81
C THR A 261 -1.11 -8.97 14.50
N GLY A 262 -0.22 -7.97 14.60
CA GLY A 262 0.20 -7.11 13.49
C GLY A 262 -0.64 -5.84 13.31
N THR A 263 -1.86 -5.74 13.90
CA THR A 263 -2.66 -4.50 13.77
C THR A 263 -2.02 -3.34 14.53
N ILE A 264 -2.16 -2.13 13.98
CA ILE A 264 -1.48 -0.94 14.50
C ILE A 264 -2.10 -0.47 15.81
N ILE A 265 -1.23 -0.14 16.77
CA ILE A 265 -1.48 0.86 17.80
C ILE A 265 -0.99 2.20 17.26
N GLU A 266 -1.84 3.21 17.30
CA GLU A 266 -1.64 4.51 16.67
C GLU A 266 -0.29 5.16 17.01
N GLU A 267 0.35 5.80 16.02
CA GLU A 267 1.62 6.52 16.20
C GLU A 267 1.52 7.70 17.17
N GLY A 268 0.34 8.30 17.29
CA GLY A 268 0.06 9.38 18.22
C GLY A 268 0.38 9.05 19.69
N LEU A 269 0.34 7.78 20.08
CA LEU A 269 0.74 7.34 21.42
C LEU A 269 2.21 7.66 21.71
N ARG A 270 3.12 7.36 20.77
CA ARG A 270 4.54 7.72 20.88
C ARG A 270 4.75 9.22 20.79
N GLY A 271 3.98 9.89 19.94
CA GLY A 271 3.94 11.36 19.84
C GLY A 271 3.54 12.04 21.14
N ALA A 272 2.58 11.47 21.87
CA ALA A 272 2.11 11.95 23.18
C ALA A 272 3.07 11.64 24.34
N GLY A 273 4.14 10.87 24.10
CA GLY A 273 5.16 10.53 25.08
C GLY A 273 5.13 9.08 25.58
N GLY A 274 4.42 8.18 24.91
CA GLY A 274 4.43 6.74 25.23
C GLY A 274 5.83 6.14 25.10
N TYR A 275 6.20 5.26 26.04
CA TYR A 275 7.50 4.61 26.10
C TYR A 275 7.52 3.25 25.38
N LEU A 276 8.62 2.94 24.71
CA LEU A 276 8.95 1.60 24.26
C LEU A 276 9.92 0.94 25.24
N LEU A 277 9.54 -0.24 25.75
CA LEU A 277 10.35 -0.96 26.75
C LEU A 277 10.75 -2.32 26.18
N GLY A 278 11.95 -2.77 26.55
CA GLY A 278 12.42 -4.13 26.31
C GLY A 278 11.68 -5.19 27.15
N GLY A 279 12.03 -6.44 26.97
CA GLY A 279 11.57 -7.54 27.84
C GLY A 279 11.94 -7.33 29.30
N ASP A 280 13.09 -6.69 29.55
CA ASP A 280 13.56 -6.27 30.87
C ASP A 280 12.74 -5.13 31.51
N GLY A 281 11.79 -4.57 30.79
CA GLY A 281 10.94 -3.46 31.22
C GLY A 281 11.63 -2.10 31.21
N GLN A 282 12.82 -1.97 30.62
CA GLN A 282 13.58 -0.73 30.53
C GLN A 282 13.40 -0.04 29.17
N ARG A 283 13.44 1.28 29.15
CA ARG A 283 13.48 2.04 27.90
C ARG A 283 14.80 1.81 27.18
N PHE A 284 14.76 1.62 25.87
CA PHE A 284 15.96 1.32 25.07
C PHE A 284 16.23 2.34 23.94
N MET A 285 15.24 3.13 23.54
CA MET A 285 15.37 4.02 22.36
C MET A 285 16.51 5.03 22.47
N HIS A 286 16.86 5.47 23.68
CA HIS A 286 17.97 6.38 23.92
C HIS A 286 19.35 5.81 23.50
N LYS A 287 19.48 4.50 23.33
CA LYS A 287 20.69 3.83 22.81
C LYS A 287 20.87 4.05 21.31
N TYR A 288 19.79 4.38 20.58
CA TYR A 288 19.73 4.36 19.13
C TYR A 288 19.54 5.74 18.50
N ASP A 289 18.71 6.62 19.10
CA ASP A 289 18.43 7.94 18.55
C ASP A 289 18.12 8.95 19.66
N PRO A 290 18.69 10.18 19.63
CA PRO A 290 18.45 11.20 20.65
C PRO A 290 16.97 11.67 20.73
N ARG A 291 16.19 11.50 19.66
CA ARG A 291 14.74 11.80 19.65
C ARG A 291 13.91 10.71 20.36
N ASN A 292 14.54 9.62 20.76
CA ASN A 292 13.91 8.48 21.41
C ASN A 292 12.71 7.93 20.60
N GLU A 293 11.56 7.71 21.24
CA GLU A 293 10.34 7.17 20.63
C GLU A 293 9.73 8.11 19.55
N ARG A 294 10.19 9.36 19.46
CA ARG A 294 9.78 10.33 18.44
C ARG A 294 10.65 10.29 17.18
N ALA A 295 11.64 9.42 17.11
CA ALA A 295 12.38 9.16 15.87
C ALA A 295 11.45 8.62 14.77
N THR A 296 11.91 8.70 13.52
CA THR A 296 11.16 8.22 12.36
C THR A 296 10.92 6.70 12.42
N ARG A 297 9.90 6.22 11.70
CA ARG A 297 9.46 4.81 11.76
C ARG A 297 10.56 3.82 11.42
N ASP A 298 11.39 4.13 10.42
CA ASP A 298 12.53 3.31 10.01
C ASP A 298 13.53 3.11 11.15
N ILE A 299 13.87 4.18 11.86
CA ILE A 299 14.78 4.12 13.01
C ILE A 299 14.17 3.33 14.16
N VAL A 300 12.93 3.65 14.54
CA VAL A 300 12.28 2.96 15.68
C VAL A 300 12.07 1.48 15.39
N SER A 301 11.57 1.11 14.20
CA SER A 301 11.36 -0.30 13.83
C SER A 301 12.66 -1.09 13.82
N ARG A 302 13.74 -0.48 13.30
CA ARG A 302 15.09 -1.08 13.28
C ARG A 302 15.65 -1.26 14.68
N SER A 303 15.47 -0.28 15.56
CA SER A 303 15.89 -0.37 16.96
C SER A 303 15.15 -1.47 17.71
N MET A 304 13.83 -1.57 17.51
CA MET A 304 13.01 -2.64 18.08
C MET A 304 13.46 -4.02 17.57
N GLN A 305 13.73 -4.16 16.28
CA GLN A 305 14.18 -5.42 15.70
C GLN A 305 15.54 -5.86 16.29
N ARG A 306 16.45 -4.91 16.55
CA ARG A 306 17.73 -5.19 17.20
C ARG A 306 17.56 -5.66 18.64
N GLU A 307 16.68 -5.05 19.42
CA GLU A 307 16.37 -5.53 20.79
C GLU A 307 15.74 -6.93 20.76
N ILE A 308 14.86 -7.23 19.79
CA ILE A 308 14.26 -8.54 19.61
C ILE A 308 15.34 -9.60 19.28
N LEU A 309 16.22 -9.31 18.33
CA LEU A 309 17.32 -10.23 17.97
C LEU A 309 18.35 -10.41 19.10
N ALA A 310 18.53 -9.39 19.94
CA ALA A 310 19.36 -9.50 21.15
C ALA A 310 18.72 -10.30 22.29
N GLY A 311 17.49 -10.79 22.10
CA GLY A 311 16.76 -11.57 23.11
C GLY A 311 16.10 -10.71 24.21
N ASN A 312 16.10 -9.39 24.09
CA ASN A 312 15.44 -8.49 25.05
C ASN A 312 13.92 -8.42 24.75
N VAL A 313 13.24 -9.56 24.88
CA VAL A 313 11.84 -9.75 24.52
C VAL A 313 10.97 -10.08 25.71
N ASN A 314 9.69 -9.71 25.62
CA ASN A 314 8.67 -10.15 26.58
C ASN A 314 8.25 -11.62 26.31
N GLU A 315 7.37 -12.16 27.14
CA GLU A 315 6.87 -13.53 27.04
C GLU A 315 6.10 -13.84 25.75
N ALA A 316 5.64 -12.81 25.04
CA ALA A 316 5.01 -12.96 23.72
C ALA A 316 6.02 -12.92 22.56
N GLY A 317 7.32 -12.72 22.83
CA GLY A 317 8.37 -12.62 21.83
C GLY A 317 8.51 -11.23 21.18
N GLY A 318 7.89 -10.21 21.74
CA GLY A 318 7.98 -8.82 21.31
C GLY A 318 8.49 -7.88 22.40
N LEU A 319 8.17 -6.61 22.26
CA LEU A 319 8.51 -5.54 23.19
C LEU A 319 7.24 -4.99 23.83
N TRP A 320 7.35 -3.91 24.63
CA TRP A 320 6.20 -3.28 25.24
C TRP A 320 6.03 -1.86 24.76
N ILE A 321 4.76 -1.40 24.62
CA ILE A 321 4.39 0.01 24.67
C ILE A 321 3.73 0.28 26.01
N GLU A 322 4.10 1.37 26.69
CA GLU A 322 3.61 1.78 27.99
C GLU A 322 3.15 3.23 27.97
N MET A 323 1.91 3.47 28.46
CA MET A 323 1.27 4.79 28.49
C MET A 323 0.90 5.24 29.90
N GLY A 324 0.95 4.36 30.89
CA GLY A 324 0.45 4.58 32.25
C GLY A 324 1.08 5.78 32.97
N HIS A 325 2.34 6.10 32.67
CA HIS A 325 3.06 7.25 33.23
C HIS A 325 2.46 8.62 32.83
N LEU A 326 1.67 8.68 31.75
CA LEU A 326 0.96 9.88 31.32
C LEU A 326 -0.33 10.15 32.13
N GLY A 327 -0.71 9.22 33.00
CA GLY A 327 -1.95 9.22 33.77
C GLY A 327 -3.10 8.50 33.05
N PRO A 328 -3.66 7.43 33.65
CA PRO A 328 -4.68 6.59 33.02
C PRO A 328 -5.91 7.35 32.51
N ASP A 329 -6.37 8.36 33.24
CA ASP A 329 -7.54 9.15 32.83
C ASP A 329 -7.28 10.01 31.60
N ARG A 330 -6.05 10.54 31.46
CA ARG A 330 -5.61 11.24 30.25
C ARG A 330 -5.61 10.29 29.07
N VAL A 331 -5.00 9.11 29.22
CA VAL A 331 -4.90 8.11 28.16
C VAL A 331 -6.29 7.64 27.71
N ARG A 332 -7.21 7.34 28.65
CA ARG A 332 -8.59 6.97 28.31
C ARG A 332 -9.34 8.06 27.56
N ARG A 333 -9.10 9.33 27.89
CA ARG A 333 -9.76 10.46 27.23
C ARG A 333 -9.20 10.72 25.83
N GLU A 334 -7.87 10.78 25.68
CA GLU A 334 -7.22 11.19 24.45
C GLU A 334 -7.12 10.05 23.41
N PHE A 335 -7.08 8.79 23.88
CA PHE A 335 -6.89 7.60 23.03
C PHE A 335 -7.99 6.56 23.24
N LYS A 336 -9.23 7.01 23.40
CA LYS A 336 -10.37 6.17 23.75
C LYS A 336 -10.48 4.91 22.88
N GLY A 337 -10.45 5.06 21.56
CA GLY A 337 -10.60 3.92 20.64
C GLY A 337 -9.43 2.93 20.72
N MET A 338 -8.20 3.42 21.00
CA MET A 338 -7.07 2.52 21.22
C MET A 338 -7.17 1.77 22.53
N VAL A 339 -7.64 2.42 23.60
CA VAL A 339 -7.88 1.79 24.90
C VAL A 339 -8.94 0.70 24.76
N GLU A 340 -10.08 0.99 24.12
CA GLU A 340 -11.15 0.02 23.88
C GLU A 340 -10.65 -1.17 23.04
N ARG A 341 -9.94 -0.92 21.95
CA ARG A 341 -9.38 -1.97 21.09
C ARG A 341 -8.37 -2.87 21.83
N CYS A 342 -7.53 -2.29 22.67
CA CYS A 342 -6.60 -3.08 23.50
C CYS A 342 -7.38 -3.89 24.54
N ALA A 343 -8.40 -3.31 25.18
CA ALA A 343 -9.23 -3.98 26.16
C ALA A 343 -10.01 -5.18 25.58
N ASP A 344 -10.52 -5.06 24.35
CA ASP A 344 -11.17 -6.16 23.61
C ASP A 344 -10.26 -7.39 23.44
N ASN A 345 -8.94 -7.19 23.59
CA ASN A 345 -7.93 -8.25 23.49
C ASN A 345 -7.23 -8.55 24.84
N GLY A 346 -7.82 -8.07 25.94
CA GLY A 346 -7.32 -8.34 27.27
C GLY A 346 -6.15 -7.48 27.75
N PHE A 347 -5.84 -6.36 27.04
CA PHE A 347 -4.75 -5.45 27.39
C PHE A 347 -5.27 -4.12 27.94
N ASP A 348 -4.71 -3.64 29.06
CA ASP A 348 -4.96 -2.30 29.58
C ASP A 348 -3.89 -1.31 29.09
N LEU A 349 -4.19 -0.61 28.01
CA LEU A 349 -3.30 0.42 27.47
C LEU A 349 -3.18 1.64 28.39
N ALA A 350 -4.22 1.94 29.20
CA ALA A 350 -4.27 3.16 30.00
C ALA A 350 -3.42 3.09 31.27
N ALA A 351 -3.35 1.92 31.89
CA ALA A 351 -2.66 1.73 33.16
C ALA A 351 -1.57 0.64 33.12
N GLY A 352 -1.52 -0.13 32.06
CA GLY A 352 -0.60 -1.25 31.90
C GLY A 352 0.33 -1.10 30.69
N ARG A 353 0.70 -2.26 30.15
CA ARG A 353 1.58 -2.41 29.01
C ARG A 353 0.91 -3.26 27.95
N VAL A 354 1.16 -2.93 26.67
CA VAL A 354 0.67 -3.73 25.53
C VAL A 354 1.85 -4.31 24.78
N PRO A 355 1.85 -5.62 24.49
CA PRO A 355 2.92 -6.25 23.73
C PRO A 355 2.86 -5.80 22.27
N VAL A 356 4.02 -5.41 21.73
CA VAL A 356 4.14 -4.87 20.37
C VAL A 356 5.32 -5.47 19.64
N VAL A 357 5.21 -5.47 18.31
CA VAL A 357 6.25 -5.91 17.37
C VAL A 357 6.25 -4.96 16.18
N PRO A 358 7.40 -4.70 15.53
CA PRO A 358 7.38 -4.05 14.24
C PRO A 358 6.52 -4.82 13.23
N THR A 359 5.84 -4.13 12.33
CA THR A 359 4.88 -4.75 11.41
C THR A 359 4.95 -4.10 10.03
N ALA A 360 4.99 -4.90 8.97
CA ALA A 360 5.02 -4.40 7.60
C ALA A 360 3.74 -3.60 7.31
N HIS A 361 3.89 -2.37 6.79
CA HIS A 361 2.81 -1.40 6.83
C HIS A 361 2.48 -0.75 5.49
N TYR A 362 3.50 -0.35 4.72
CA TYR A 362 3.29 0.45 3.51
C TYR A 362 4.36 0.17 2.46
N MET A 363 3.91 -0.01 1.21
CA MET A 363 4.79 -0.06 0.05
C MET A 363 5.06 1.36 -0.43
N MET A 364 6.32 1.82 -0.33
CA MET A 364 6.71 3.15 -0.83
C MET A 364 7.12 3.10 -2.29
N GLY A 365 7.59 1.95 -2.75
CA GLY A 365 7.73 1.60 -4.14
C GLY A 365 6.41 1.23 -4.79
N GLY A 366 6.40 1.12 -6.12
CA GLY A 366 5.22 0.77 -6.90
C GLY A 366 5.29 1.24 -8.35
N VAL A 367 4.15 1.22 -9.02
CA VAL A 367 4.01 1.57 -10.44
C VAL A 367 4.52 2.99 -10.68
N VAL A 368 5.32 3.13 -11.73
CA VAL A 368 5.79 4.44 -12.19
C VAL A 368 4.64 5.22 -12.81
N PHE A 369 4.44 6.43 -12.34
CA PHE A 369 3.37 7.31 -12.80
C PHE A 369 3.81 8.78 -12.82
N ARG A 370 3.00 9.63 -13.44
CA ARG A 370 3.23 11.07 -13.55
C ARG A 370 2.29 11.85 -12.61
N ALA A 371 2.55 13.12 -12.43
CA ALA A 371 1.78 13.99 -11.55
C ALA A 371 0.29 14.09 -11.91
N ASP A 372 -0.07 13.82 -13.16
CA ASP A 372 -1.45 13.73 -13.66
C ASP A 372 -2.12 12.37 -13.48
N GLY A 373 -1.42 11.41 -12.89
CA GLY A 373 -1.87 10.05 -12.67
C GLY A 373 -1.61 9.10 -13.85
N SER A 374 -1.13 9.58 -15.01
CA SER A 374 -0.86 8.74 -16.19
C SER A 374 0.36 7.82 -15.99
N THR A 375 0.35 6.66 -16.64
CA THR A 375 1.48 5.73 -16.73
C THR A 375 2.13 5.74 -18.11
N ASP A 376 3.11 4.87 -18.34
CA ASP A 376 3.74 4.70 -19.66
C ASP A 376 2.85 3.95 -20.66
N LEU A 377 1.74 3.35 -20.23
CA LEU A 377 0.75 2.73 -21.11
C LEU A 377 -0.45 3.67 -21.30
N ALA A 378 -0.67 4.14 -22.52
CA ALA A 378 -1.75 5.06 -22.81
C ALA A 378 -3.12 4.51 -22.37
N GLY A 379 -3.92 5.34 -21.70
CA GLY A 379 -5.21 4.97 -21.12
C GLY A 379 -5.13 4.23 -19.79
N LEU A 380 -3.92 3.89 -19.30
CA LEU A 380 -3.73 3.35 -17.96
C LEU A 380 -3.23 4.44 -17.02
N PHE A 381 -3.92 4.58 -15.90
CA PHE A 381 -3.62 5.52 -14.82
C PHE A 381 -3.37 4.76 -13.53
N ALA A 382 -2.68 5.38 -12.58
CA ALA A 382 -2.43 4.79 -11.27
C ALA A 382 -2.46 5.85 -10.16
N ALA A 383 -2.93 5.48 -8.98
CA ALA A 383 -2.98 6.36 -7.81
C ALA A 383 -2.97 5.59 -6.49
N GLY A 384 -2.50 6.24 -5.43
CA GLY A 384 -2.45 5.67 -4.09
C GLY A 384 -1.26 4.75 -3.89
N GLU A 385 -1.42 3.73 -3.05
CA GLU A 385 -0.32 2.82 -2.66
C GLU A 385 0.10 1.84 -3.76
N ASP A 386 -0.60 1.80 -4.91
CA ASP A 386 -0.11 1.11 -6.10
C ASP A 386 1.11 1.80 -6.72
N THR A 387 1.35 3.08 -6.39
CA THR A 387 2.34 3.94 -7.06
C THR A 387 3.59 4.17 -6.23
N GLY A 388 4.74 4.30 -6.89
CA GLY A 388 6.03 4.63 -6.29
C GLY A 388 6.50 6.06 -6.62
N GLY A 389 7.44 6.59 -5.80
CA GLY A 389 8.14 7.84 -6.06
C GLY A 389 7.72 9.02 -5.18
N VAL A 390 6.52 9.06 -4.65
CA VAL A 390 6.04 10.17 -3.81
C VAL A 390 6.83 10.26 -2.50
N HIS A 391 7.13 9.12 -1.89
CA HIS A 391 7.59 9.01 -0.50
C HIS A 391 9.10 8.76 -0.37
N GLY A 392 9.79 8.48 -1.46
CA GLY A 392 11.22 8.13 -1.41
C GLY A 392 11.48 6.90 -0.52
N ALA A 393 12.56 6.95 0.25
CA ALA A 393 13.01 5.81 1.05
C ALA A 393 12.26 5.62 2.39
N ASN A 394 11.46 6.60 2.84
CA ASN A 394 10.67 6.46 4.07
C ASN A 394 9.51 7.47 4.08
N ARG A 395 8.29 6.98 4.31
CA ARG A 395 7.06 7.79 4.30
C ARG A 395 6.79 8.41 5.67
N LEU A 396 6.45 9.69 5.70
CA LEU A 396 5.93 10.33 6.90
C LEU A 396 4.50 9.82 7.21
N GLY A 397 4.23 9.60 8.50
CA GLY A 397 2.88 9.28 8.97
C GLY A 397 1.87 10.33 8.49
N GLY A 398 0.67 9.92 8.06
CA GLY A 398 -0.35 10.84 7.51
C GLY A 398 -0.25 11.12 6.00
N ASN A 399 0.95 11.04 5.37
CA ASN A 399 1.09 11.25 3.93
C ASN A 399 0.43 10.16 3.07
N GLY A 400 0.21 8.94 3.59
CA GLY A 400 -0.39 7.85 2.81
C GLY A 400 -1.84 8.10 2.39
N VAL A 401 -2.67 8.65 3.29
CA VAL A 401 -4.05 9.02 2.96
C VAL A 401 -4.08 10.26 2.07
N ALA A 402 -3.22 11.24 2.35
CA ALA A 402 -3.07 12.40 1.49
C ALA A 402 -2.69 11.99 0.05
N ASN A 403 -1.70 11.08 -0.11
CA ASN A 403 -1.31 10.50 -1.39
C ASN A 403 -2.51 9.90 -2.14
N SER A 404 -3.26 9.01 -1.48
CA SER A 404 -4.39 8.33 -2.13
C SER A 404 -5.46 9.31 -2.60
N THR A 405 -5.83 10.30 -1.79
CA THR A 405 -6.90 11.25 -2.13
C THR A 405 -6.44 12.33 -3.12
N VAL A 406 -5.22 12.83 -2.99
CA VAL A 406 -4.68 13.83 -3.93
C VAL A 406 -4.58 13.24 -5.33
N PHE A 407 -3.83 12.15 -5.49
CA PHE A 407 -3.62 11.57 -6.81
C PHE A 407 -4.86 10.83 -7.34
N GLY A 408 -5.70 10.26 -6.46
CA GLY A 408 -7.00 9.73 -6.87
C GLY A 408 -7.87 10.79 -7.54
N GLY A 409 -8.03 11.96 -6.91
CA GLY A 409 -8.80 13.05 -7.50
C GLY A 409 -8.17 13.62 -8.78
N ILE A 410 -6.83 13.79 -8.82
CA ILE A 410 -6.13 14.24 -10.04
C ILE A 410 -6.34 13.24 -11.17
N ALA A 411 -6.12 11.94 -10.93
CA ALA A 411 -6.32 10.91 -11.95
C ALA A 411 -7.77 10.88 -12.45
N GLY A 412 -8.76 11.08 -11.57
CA GLY A 412 -10.16 11.19 -11.95
C GLY A 412 -10.43 12.36 -12.88
N ASP A 413 -9.97 13.57 -12.53
CA ASP A 413 -10.07 14.75 -13.37
C ASP A 413 -9.38 14.55 -14.72
N THR A 414 -8.17 13.98 -14.71
CA THR A 414 -7.39 13.69 -15.92
C THR A 414 -8.12 12.69 -16.82
N MET A 415 -8.60 11.56 -16.29
CA MET A 415 -9.35 10.58 -17.08
C MET A 415 -10.62 11.17 -17.67
N GLY A 416 -11.39 11.95 -16.88
CA GLY A 416 -12.59 12.63 -17.36
C GLY A 416 -12.33 13.57 -18.54
N ALA A 417 -11.20 14.29 -18.52
CA ALA A 417 -10.78 15.18 -19.60
C ALA A 417 -10.13 14.42 -20.79
N TRP A 418 -9.40 13.35 -20.51
CA TRP A 418 -8.63 12.60 -21.52
C TRP A 418 -9.54 11.71 -22.39
N VAL A 419 -10.51 11.00 -21.77
CA VAL A 419 -11.37 10.04 -22.48
C VAL A 419 -12.15 10.65 -23.65
N PRO A 420 -12.76 11.83 -23.54
CA PRO A 420 -13.44 12.44 -24.69
C PRO A 420 -12.52 12.84 -25.85
N ARG A 421 -11.25 13.14 -25.58
CA ARG A 421 -10.28 13.63 -26.57
C ARG A 421 -9.48 12.51 -27.22
N GLU A 422 -8.98 11.58 -26.41
CA GLU A 422 -7.96 10.60 -26.79
C GLU A 422 -8.38 9.15 -26.51
N GLY A 423 -9.37 8.96 -25.63
CA GLY A 423 -9.87 7.65 -25.26
C GLY A 423 -10.64 6.98 -26.39
N ALA A 424 -10.32 5.74 -26.69
CA ALA A 424 -11.04 4.92 -27.65
C ALA A 424 -11.20 3.50 -27.14
N PHE A 425 -12.31 2.85 -27.49
CA PHE A 425 -12.41 1.41 -27.36
C PHE A 425 -11.54 0.78 -28.46
N THR A 426 -10.63 -0.08 -28.07
CA THR A 426 -9.69 -0.78 -28.98
C THR A 426 -9.88 -2.27 -28.87
N ASP A 427 -9.63 -2.99 -29.96
CA ASP A 427 -9.66 -4.44 -29.94
C ASP A 427 -8.57 -4.96 -28.99
N PRO A 428 -8.90 -5.83 -28.03
CA PRO A 428 -7.92 -6.42 -27.14
C PRO A 428 -6.99 -7.35 -27.88
N ASP A 429 -5.81 -7.58 -27.32
CA ASP A 429 -4.99 -8.74 -27.66
C ASP A 429 -5.70 -10.00 -27.13
N GLU A 430 -6.40 -10.69 -28.04
CA GLU A 430 -7.18 -11.89 -27.69
C GLU A 430 -6.28 -13.04 -27.20
N ALA A 431 -5.06 -13.16 -27.73
CA ALA A 431 -4.13 -14.19 -27.27
C ALA A 431 -3.71 -13.93 -25.80
N ALA A 432 -3.37 -12.68 -25.47
CA ALA A 432 -3.05 -12.29 -24.10
C ALA A 432 -4.26 -12.46 -23.16
N LEU A 433 -5.48 -12.24 -23.65
CA LEU A 433 -6.71 -12.47 -22.88
C LEU A 433 -6.92 -13.96 -22.61
N ASP A 434 -6.74 -14.83 -23.61
CA ASP A 434 -6.84 -16.27 -23.47
C ASP A 434 -5.74 -16.84 -22.55
N ASP A 435 -4.51 -16.35 -22.66
CA ASP A 435 -3.41 -16.72 -21.77
C ASP A 435 -3.69 -16.32 -20.32
N ALA A 436 -4.22 -15.13 -20.10
CA ALA A 436 -4.63 -14.68 -18.77
C ALA A 436 -5.77 -15.56 -18.19
N ALA A 437 -6.74 -15.94 -19.01
CA ALA A 437 -7.80 -16.85 -18.61
C ALA A 437 -7.25 -18.25 -18.28
N ALA A 438 -6.35 -18.76 -19.10
CA ALA A 438 -5.68 -20.04 -18.85
C ALA A 438 -4.85 -20.00 -17.55
N PHE A 439 -4.11 -18.92 -17.31
CA PHE A 439 -3.32 -18.72 -16.09
C PHE A 439 -4.21 -18.80 -14.83
N VAL A 440 -5.30 -18.04 -14.77
CA VAL A 440 -6.14 -18.02 -13.57
C VAL A 440 -6.89 -19.34 -13.33
N LEU A 441 -7.15 -20.11 -14.38
CA LEU A 441 -7.83 -21.41 -14.27
C LEU A 441 -6.87 -22.60 -14.11
N ALA A 442 -5.57 -22.40 -14.31
CA ALA A 442 -4.56 -23.46 -14.23
C ALA A 442 -4.63 -24.32 -12.96
N PRO A 443 -4.89 -23.78 -11.74
CA PRO A 443 -4.87 -24.60 -10.54
C PRO A 443 -6.02 -25.61 -10.46
N PHE A 444 -7.11 -25.45 -11.21
CA PHE A 444 -8.21 -26.42 -11.25
C PHE A 444 -7.83 -27.72 -12.00
N ALA A 445 -6.78 -27.70 -12.81
CA ALA A 445 -6.28 -28.90 -13.51
C ALA A 445 -5.17 -29.65 -12.73
N ARG A 446 -4.83 -29.19 -11.54
CA ARG A 446 -3.74 -29.71 -10.70
C ARG A 446 -4.28 -30.43 -9.47
N PRO A 447 -3.50 -31.34 -8.85
CA PRO A 447 -3.91 -31.95 -7.57
C PRO A 447 -4.06 -30.90 -6.48
N ALA A 448 -5.17 -30.90 -5.78
CA ALA A 448 -5.44 -30.01 -4.66
C ALA A 448 -4.35 -30.15 -3.57
N ARG A 449 -3.88 -29.03 -3.06
CA ARG A 449 -2.91 -28.95 -1.96
C ARG A 449 -3.33 -27.87 -0.96
N ASN A 450 -2.99 -28.11 0.30
CA ASN A 450 -3.11 -27.07 1.31
C ASN A 450 -2.07 -25.97 1.04
N LEU A 451 -2.52 -24.76 0.77
CA LEU A 451 -1.67 -23.61 0.49
C LEU A 451 -1.13 -22.90 1.75
N SER A 452 -1.69 -23.21 2.94
CA SER A 452 -1.27 -22.54 4.17
C SER A 452 0.21 -22.73 4.49
N PRO A 453 0.81 -23.94 4.39
CA PRO A 453 2.24 -24.10 4.64
C PRO A 453 3.13 -23.30 3.69
N ILE A 454 2.73 -23.18 2.41
CA ILE A 454 3.46 -22.38 1.40
C ILE A 454 3.37 -20.90 1.76
N ARG A 455 2.18 -20.44 2.15
CA ARG A 455 1.99 -19.05 2.59
C ARG A 455 2.82 -18.76 3.85
N ASP A 456 2.76 -19.62 4.84
CA ASP A 456 3.46 -19.42 6.11
C ASP A 456 4.99 -19.38 5.87
N ALA A 457 5.50 -20.25 4.98
CA ALA A 457 6.90 -20.24 4.57
C ALA A 457 7.29 -18.95 3.84
N LEU A 458 6.42 -18.39 2.99
CA LEU A 458 6.65 -17.09 2.36
C LEU A 458 6.72 -15.97 3.41
N LEU A 459 5.81 -15.98 4.40
CA LEU A 459 5.76 -14.97 5.44
C LEU A 459 7.03 -14.99 6.29
N ASP A 460 7.49 -16.18 6.70
CA ASP A 460 8.72 -16.36 7.47
C ASP A 460 9.95 -15.98 6.63
N LEU A 461 10.04 -16.45 5.39
CA LEU A 461 11.16 -16.15 4.48
C LEU A 461 11.35 -14.64 4.30
N MET A 462 10.28 -13.93 3.97
CA MET A 462 10.35 -12.48 3.73
C MET A 462 10.63 -11.70 5.02
N TRP A 463 10.08 -12.15 6.15
CA TRP A 463 10.35 -11.55 7.45
C TRP A 463 11.81 -11.69 7.87
N ASP A 464 12.35 -12.90 7.78
CA ASP A 464 13.67 -13.24 8.30
C ASP A 464 14.81 -12.78 7.38
N LYS A 465 14.60 -12.82 6.05
CA LYS A 465 15.67 -12.62 5.04
C LYS A 465 15.57 -11.30 4.26
N ALA A 466 14.37 -10.75 4.09
CA ALA A 466 14.13 -9.52 3.34
C ALA A 466 13.33 -8.48 4.17
N GLY A 467 13.38 -8.58 5.49
CA GLY A 467 12.63 -7.75 6.44
C GLY A 467 13.28 -6.40 6.73
N ILE A 468 13.32 -6.04 8.03
CA ILE A 468 13.82 -4.73 8.52
C ILE A 468 15.33 -4.63 8.44
N LEU A 469 16.03 -5.69 8.81
CA LEU A 469 17.50 -5.83 8.73
C LEU A 469 17.81 -6.85 7.65
N ARG A 470 18.67 -6.50 6.72
CA ARG A 470 19.00 -7.30 5.54
C ARG A 470 20.49 -7.44 5.39
N ASP A 471 20.94 -8.52 4.78
CA ASP A 471 22.31 -8.71 4.34
C ASP A 471 22.38 -9.49 3.02
N GLY A 472 23.52 -9.51 2.36
CA GLY A 472 23.70 -10.19 1.08
C GLY A 472 23.40 -11.68 1.13
N PRO A 473 23.94 -12.46 2.08
CA PRO A 473 23.62 -13.86 2.26
C PRO A 473 22.13 -14.13 2.46
N GLY A 474 21.47 -13.42 3.38
CA GLY A 474 20.04 -13.55 3.64
C GLY A 474 19.17 -13.22 2.42
N LEU A 475 19.51 -12.18 1.67
CA LEU A 475 18.81 -11.84 0.42
C LEU A 475 19.01 -12.92 -0.66
N ALA A 476 20.19 -13.55 -0.74
CA ALA A 476 20.42 -14.66 -1.65
C ALA A 476 19.59 -15.89 -1.26
N GLU A 477 19.50 -16.21 0.05
CA GLU A 477 18.61 -17.25 0.55
C GLU A 477 17.13 -16.93 0.25
N ALA A 478 16.72 -15.65 0.40
CA ALA A 478 15.37 -15.22 0.04
C ALA A 478 15.07 -15.47 -1.45
N ALA A 479 16.00 -15.12 -2.35
CA ALA A 479 15.83 -15.35 -3.78
C ALA A 479 15.64 -16.84 -4.10
N ALA A 480 16.51 -17.71 -3.57
CA ALA A 480 16.42 -19.17 -3.76
C ALA A 480 15.13 -19.75 -3.14
N GLY A 481 14.73 -19.27 -1.95
CA GLY A 481 13.49 -19.67 -1.29
C GLY A 481 12.25 -19.27 -2.11
N LEU A 482 12.25 -18.09 -2.72
CA LEU A 482 11.15 -17.65 -3.60
C LEU A 482 11.04 -18.54 -4.85
N ASP A 483 12.17 -19.01 -5.44
CA ASP A 483 12.16 -19.97 -6.56
C ASP A 483 11.50 -21.29 -6.14
N ALA A 484 11.85 -21.81 -4.97
CA ALA A 484 11.27 -23.04 -4.44
C ALA A 484 9.76 -22.91 -4.17
N LEU A 485 9.35 -21.82 -3.50
CA LEU A 485 7.94 -21.55 -3.20
C LEU A 485 7.11 -21.33 -4.47
N GLU A 486 7.67 -20.69 -5.49
CA GLU A 486 6.99 -20.52 -6.78
C GLU A 486 6.74 -21.86 -7.47
N ALA A 487 7.73 -22.75 -7.47
CA ALA A 487 7.58 -24.10 -8.01
C ALA A 487 6.50 -24.91 -7.25
N GLU A 488 6.44 -24.76 -5.91
CA GLU A 488 5.40 -25.41 -5.08
C GLU A 488 3.99 -24.88 -5.40
N VAL A 489 3.83 -23.55 -5.51
CA VAL A 489 2.54 -22.94 -5.91
C VAL A 489 2.15 -23.36 -7.31
N ASP A 490 3.11 -23.43 -8.23
CA ASP A 490 2.86 -23.86 -9.62
C ASP A 490 2.45 -25.33 -9.71
N ALA A 491 2.92 -26.18 -8.81
CA ALA A 491 2.49 -27.58 -8.73
C ALA A 491 1.16 -27.76 -7.95
N ALA A 492 0.73 -26.76 -7.20
CA ALA A 492 -0.46 -26.85 -6.36
C ALA A 492 -1.74 -26.56 -7.13
N GLY A 493 -2.73 -27.44 -6.95
CA GLY A 493 -4.12 -27.19 -7.33
C GLY A 493 -4.93 -26.62 -6.16
N VAL A 494 -6.17 -26.28 -6.48
CA VAL A 494 -7.14 -25.74 -5.50
C VAL A 494 -8.16 -26.81 -5.13
N ASP A 495 -8.74 -26.66 -3.94
CA ASP A 495 -9.74 -27.59 -3.45
C ASP A 495 -11.10 -27.31 -4.10
N GLY A 496 -11.78 -28.40 -4.49
CA GLY A 496 -13.08 -28.35 -5.14
C GLY A 496 -13.04 -27.90 -6.61
N THR A 497 -14.07 -28.27 -7.36
CA THR A 497 -14.27 -27.88 -8.76
C THR A 497 -15.21 -26.68 -8.91
N ASP A 498 -15.94 -26.33 -7.86
CA ASP A 498 -16.80 -25.16 -7.84
C ASP A 498 -15.95 -23.90 -7.72
N ARG A 499 -16.24 -22.94 -8.59
CA ARG A 499 -15.53 -21.66 -8.66
C ARG A 499 -16.20 -20.57 -7.83
N ALA A 500 -17.48 -20.73 -7.50
CA ALA A 500 -18.26 -19.77 -6.73
C ALA A 500 -17.68 -19.64 -5.32
N PHE A 501 -17.23 -18.43 -4.95
CA PHE A 501 -16.60 -18.14 -3.66
C PHE A 501 -15.46 -19.11 -3.27
N ASN A 502 -14.73 -19.64 -4.23
CA ASN A 502 -13.62 -20.55 -3.97
C ASN A 502 -12.43 -19.80 -3.38
N LEU A 503 -12.36 -19.75 -2.04
CA LEU A 503 -11.32 -19.01 -1.33
C LEU A 503 -9.92 -19.59 -1.58
N THR A 504 -9.79 -20.92 -1.73
CA THR A 504 -8.50 -21.56 -2.04
C THR A 504 -7.97 -21.09 -3.39
N TRP A 505 -8.84 -20.92 -4.40
CA TRP A 505 -8.46 -20.33 -5.68
C TRP A 505 -7.96 -18.89 -5.52
N HIS A 506 -8.66 -18.07 -4.75
CA HIS A 506 -8.25 -16.69 -4.51
C HIS A 506 -6.95 -16.60 -3.69
N ASP A 507 -6.70 -17.53 -2.78
CA ASP A 507 -5.43 -17.63 -2.05
C ASP A 507 -4.27 -18.05 -2.96
N TRP A 508 -4.51 -18.96 -3.92
CA TRP A 508 -3.52 -19.30 -4.95
C TRP A 508 -3.13 -18.06 -5.78
N LEU A 509 -4.12 -17.28 -6.22
CA LEU A 509 -3.89 -16.04 -6.95
C LEU A 509 -3.18 -14.98 -6.09
N ASN A 510 -3.48 -14.90 -4.79
CA ASN A 510 -2.77 -14.03 -3.85
C ASN A 510 -1.29 -14.41 -3.78
N LEU A 511 -0.98 -15.70 -3.60
CA LEU A 511 0.39 -16.20 -3.56
C LEU A 511 1.16 -15.89 -4.84
N LYS A 512 0.56 -16.08 -6.02
CA LYS A 512 1.20 -15.74 -7.32
C LYS A 512 1.52 -14.24 -7.44
N SER A 513 0.69 -13.35 -6.89
CA SER A 513 0.97 -11.91 -6.85
C SER A 513 2.03 -11.57 -5.80
N GLN A 514 1.92 -12.13 -4.60
CA GLN A 514 2.87 -11.91 -3.50
C GLN A 514 4.28 -12.41 -3.84
N LEU A 515 4.42 -13.59 -4.46
CA LEU A 515 5.72 -14.14 -4.89
C LEU A 515 6.39 -13.23 -5.93
N LEU A 516 5.64 -12.77 -6.94
CA LEU A 516 6.19 -11.87 -7.97
C LEU A 516 6.66 -10.53 -7.37
N VAL A 517 5.86 -9.93 -6.49
CA VAL A 517 6.22 -8.67 -5.84
C VAL A 517 7.35 -8.87 -4.81
N SER A 518 7.38 -10.00 -4.09
CA SER A 518 8.49 -10.37 -3.20
C SER A 518 9.81 -10.49 -3.97
N ARG A 519 9.77 -11.10 -5.16
CA ARG A 519 10.94 -11.17 -6.04
C ARG A 519 11.43 -9.78 -6.46
N ALA A 520 10.52 -8.87 -6.80
CA ALA A 520 10.87 -7.48 -7.09
C ALA A 520 11.54 -6.78 -5.89
N ILE A 521 11.01 -7.01 -4.67
CA ILE A 521 11.59 -6.48 -3.42
C ILE A 521 13.00 -7.04 -3.21
N VAL A 522 13.18 -8.36 -3.30
CA VAL A 522 14.47 -9.01 -3.05
C VAL A 522 15.50 -8.58 -4.10
N THR A 523 15.14 -8.57 -5.39
CA THR A 523 16.03 -8.13 -6.47
C THR A 523 16.51 -6.69 -6.28
N ALA A 524 15.60 -5.77 -5.95
CA ALA A 524 15.94 -4.38 -5.69
C ALA A 524 16.79 -4.22 -4.41
N SER A 525 16.49 -5.01 -3.37
CA SER A 525 17.26 -5.01 -2.11
C SER A 525 18.67 -5.54 -2.27
N GLN A 526 18.88 -6.56 -3.10
CA GLN A 526 20.21 -7.07 -3.42
C GLN A 526 21.06 -6.05 -4.18
N ALA A 527 20.43 -5.37 -5.14
CA ALA A 527 21.13 -4.42 -5.99
C ALA A 527 21.53 -3.13 -5.27
N ARG A 528 20.79 -2.69 -4.24
CA ARG A 528 21.12 -1.49 -3.47
C ARG A 528 22.10 -1.82 -2.35
N GLU A 529 23.38 -1.54 -2.59
CA GLU A 529 24.50 -1.76 -1.66
C GLU A 529 24.77 -0.53 -0.79
N GLU A 530 23.74 -0.01 -0.15
CA GLU A 530 23.77 1.08 0.83
C GLU A 530 22.64 0.91 1.86
N SER A 531 22.61 1.74 2.89
CA SER A 531 21.49 1.85 3.84
C SER A 531 20.83 3.23 3.75
N ARG A 532 19.49 3.27 3.47
CA ARG A 532 18.74 4.51 3.30
C ARG A 532 17.27 4.35 3.72
N GLY A 533 16.82 5.13 4.69
CA GLY A 533 15.44 5.10 5.17
C GLY A 533 15.00 3.71 5.63
N ALA A 534 13.97 3.15 5.00
CA ALA A 534 13.46 1.83 5.32
C ALA A 534 14.30 0.66 4.79
N HIS A 535 15.18 0.91 3.82
CA HIS A 535 16.14 -0.08 3.34
C HIS A 535 17.40 -0.05 4.20
N TRP A 536 17.66 -1.13 4.93
CA TRP A 536 18.84 -1.26 5.77
C TRP A 536 19.61 -2.54 5.45
N ARG A 537 20.90 -2.38 5.13
CA ARG A 537 21.85 -3.46 4.85
C ARG A 537 22.89 -3.52 5.96
N GLU A 538 22.92 -4.61 6.74
CA GLU A 538 23.93 -4.80 7.81
C GLU A 538 25.36 -4.90 7.25
N ASP A 539 25.49 -5.40 6.02
CA ASP A 539 26.76 -5.50 5.29
C ASP A 539 27.13 -4.19 4.55
N PHE A 540 26.19 -3.26 4.35
CA PHE A 540 26.40 -1.92 3.78
C PHE A 540 25.67 -0.85 4.62
N PRO A 541 26.11 -0.60 5.89
CA PRO A 541 25.35 0.24 6.83
C PRO A 541 25.46 1.74 6.54
N GLN A 542 26.32 2.14 5.62
CA GLN A 542 26.49 3.55 5.25
C GLN A 542 25.48 3.98 4.20
N THR A 543 25.09 5.25 4.26
CA THR A 543 24.33 5.90 3.20
C THR A 543 25.30 6.41 2.14
N ASP A 544 25.01 6.14 0.88
CA ASP A 544 25.77 6.65 -0.26
C ASP A 544 25.04 7.87 -0.84
N ASP A 545 25.52 9.07 -0.54
CA ASP A 545 24.96 10.33 -1.04
C ASP A 545 25.61 10.78 -2.38
N ASP A 546 26.52 9.98 -2.93
CA ASP A 546 27.04 10.18 -4.27
C ASP A 546 26.00 9.83 -5.35
N ALA A 547 26.34 10.08 -6.61
CA ALA A 547 25.41 9.87 -7.73
C ALA A 547 24.87 8.43 -7.85
N ALA A 548 25.61 7.44 -7.36
CA ALA A 548 25.19 6.04 -7.35
C ALA A 548 24.10 5.76 -6.29
N GLY A 549 24.23 6.34 -5.08
CA GLY A 549 23.23 6.17 -4.00
C GLY A 549 21.98 7.02 -4.22
N LEU A 550 22.12 8.19 -4.87
CA LEU A 550 20.98 9.03 -5.25
C LEU A 550 20.39 8.59 -6.60
N ALA A 551 20.11 7.30 -6.71
CA ALA A 551 19.43 6.68 -7.83
C ALA A 551 18.27 5.81 -7.35
N VAL A 552 17.23 5.72 -8.17
CA VAL A 552 16.06 4.88 -7.94
C VAL A 552 16.18 3.56 -8.71
N THR A 553 15.70 2.49 -8.12
CA THR A 553 15.60 1.20 -8.81
C THR A 553 14.40 1.20 -9.75
N ARG A 554 14.53 0.53 -10.89
CA ARG A 554 13.46 0.27 -11.84
C ARG A 554 13.38 -1.22 -12.10
N VAL A 555 12.28 -1.83 -11.74
CA VAL A 555 12.04 -3.26 -11.91
C VAL A 555 11.05 -3.48 -13.04
N THR A 556 11.37 -4.37 -13.96
CA THR A 556 10.51 -4.80 -15.09
C THR A 556 10.48 -6.32 -15.15
N LEU A 557 9.50 -6.87 -15.87
CA LEU A 557 9.45 -8.29 -16.19
C LEU A 557 9.94 -8.47 -17.63
N ARG A 558 11.06 -9.18 -17.84
CA ARG A 558 11.65 -9.50 -19.15
C ARG A 558 11.77 -11.01 -19.29
N ASP A 559 11.17 -11.58 -20.30
CA ASP A 559 11.18 -13.03 -20.56
C ASP A 559 10.77 -13.88 -19.33
N GLY A 560 9.79 -13.39 -18.56
CA GLY A 560 9.31 -14.03 -17.33
C GLY A 560 10.19 -13.83 -16.09
N ALA A 561 11.36 -13.19 -16.22
CA ALA A 561 12.26 -12.89 -15.11
C ALA A 561 12.19 -11.41 -14.69
N VAL A 562 12.37 -11.15 -13.40
CA VAL A 562 12.50 -9.79 -12.87
C VAL A 562 13.87 -9.24 -13.23
N ALA A 563 13.87 -8.14 -13.98
CA ALA A 563 15.07 -7.40 -14.37
C ALA A 563 15.09 -6.03 -13.66
N LEU A 564 16.29 -5.52 -13.37
CA LEU A 564 16.48 -4.25 -12.68
C LEU A 564 17.37 -3.32 -13.49
N ASP A 565 16.96 -2.06 -13.54
CA ASP A 565 17.74 -0.94 -14.06
C ASP A 565 17.83 0.16 -13.00
N TRP A 566 18.83 1.04 -13.11
CA TRP A 566 19.00 2.19 -12.26
C TRP A 566 18.66 3.49 -13.01
N GLN A 567 18.02 4.43 -12.32
CA GLN A 567 17.75 5.75 -12.84
C GLN A 567 18.21 6.81 -11.82
N PRO A 568 19.04 7.79 -12.20
CA PRO A 568 19.40 8.89 -11.32
C PRO A 568 18.15 9.65 -10.83
N VAL A 569 18.17 10.13 -9.58
CA VAL A 569 17.13 11.02 -9.07
C VAL A 569 17.15 12.34 -9.84
N ALA A 570 15.99 12.74 -10.33
CA ALA A 570 15.83 14.06 -10.98
C ALA A 570 15.57 15.13 -9.91
N PHE A 571 16.53 15.98 -9.67
CA PHE A 571 16.40 17.13 -8.77
C PHE A 571 15.73 18.30 -9.52
N THR A 572 14.42 18.25 -9.68
CA THR A 572 13.65 19.23 -10.45
C THR A 572 13.43 20.55 -9.70
N ARG A 573 13.59 20.57 -8.39
CA ARG A 573 13.35 21.74 -7.52
C ARG A 573 14.55 22.09 -6.65
N LEU A 574 15.09 21.13 -5.92
CA LEU A 574 16.15 21.32 -4.92
C LEU A 574 17.15 20.17 -4.95
N ARG A 575 18.38 20.45 -4.60
CA ARG A 575 19.40 19.44 -4.30
C ARG A 575 19.53 19.25 -2.78
N PRO A 576 20.03 18.10 -2.30
CA PRO A 576 20.38 17.91 -0.89
C PRO A 576 21.19 19.09 -0.35
N GLY A 577 20.85 19.56 0.84
CA GLY A 577 21.45 20.75 1.45
C GLY A 577 20.82 22.09 1.05
N GLN A 578 19.92 22.14 0.08
CA GLN A 578 19.13 23.32 -0.25
C GLN A 578 17.77 23.31 0.47
N THR A 579 17.16 24.47 0.65
CA THR A 579 15.86 24.63 1.30
C THR A 579 14.99 25.65 0.58
N LEU A 580 13.65 25.41 0.59
CA LEU A 580 12.64 26.41 0.19
C LEU A 580 12.27 27.36 1.35
N LEU A 581 12.69 27.04 2.56
CA LEU A 581 12.36 27.86 3.73
C LEU A 581 13.24 29.12 3.72
N ALA A 582 12.61 30.29 3.93
CA ALA A 582 13.35 31.51 4.17
C ALA A 582 14.25 31.36 5.41
N ALA A 583 15.45 31.94 5.40
CA ALA A 583 16.24 32.04 6.61
C ALA A 583 15.44 32.83 7.65
N GLU A 584 15.13 32.21 8.79
CA GLU A 584 14.46 32.86 9.91
C GLU A 584 15.38 33.86 10.59
#